data_fecf1652122c19ac8f8c9cf6fbe98629
#
_entry.id   fecf1652122c19ac8f8c9cf6fbe98629
#
_cell.length_a   1.000
_cell.length_b   1.000
_cell.length_c   1.000
_cell.angle_alpha   90.00
_cell.angle_beta   90.00
_cell.angle_gamma   90.00
#
_symmetry.space_group_name_H-M   'P 1'
#
loop_
_entity.id
_entity.type
_entity.pdbx_description
1 polymer ?
#
loop_
_entity_poly.entity_id
_entity_poly.type
_entity_poly.pdbx_seq_one_letter_code
_entity_poly.pdbx_strand_id
1 'polypeptide(L)'
;MCIRDRSISKEGIENVAVFSSITHLGSNPAMLGYILRPTTVPRNTFKNIKETKLFTVNHIVKDIINDAHHTSAKYPEEISEFDKTNLEQEYKDECKAPFVKGSPVQLVCKYLNEYNIEENGTILVVASIEELYFDEKLISDSGFLQLDKGDVVTVNGCDGYALPSFLNRFEY
;
A
#
# COMPACT_ATOMS: atom_id res chain seq x y z
N MET A 1 3.77 -0.77 -9.32
CA MET A 1 4.21 -0.30 -7.98
C MET A 1 3.87 -1.40 -6.98
N CYS A 2 4.76 -1.75 -6.09
CA CYS A 2 4.46 -2.75 -5.05
C CYS A 2 4.25 -2.00 -3.75
N ILE A 3 3.06 -2.10 -3.19
CA ILE A 3 2.65 -1.32 -2.04
C ILE A 3 1.91 -2.22 -1.07
N ARG A 4 2.09 -1.95 0.21
CA ARG A 4 1.36 -2.58 1.30
C ARG A 4 0.28 -1.66 1.79
N ASP A 5 -0.93 -2.15 1.71
CA ASP A 5 -2.08 -1.56 2.35
C ASP A 5 -2.17 -2.06 3.78
N ARG A 6 -2.40 -1.15 4.71
CA ARG A 6 -2.57 -1.46 6.14
C ARG A 6 -3.83 -0.83 6.66
N SER A 7 -4.60 -1.62 7.35
CA SER A 7 -5.85 -1.23 7.97
C SER A 7 -5.91 -1.77 9.39
N ILE A 8 -6.77 -1.19 10.20
CA ILE A 8 -7.07 -1.65 11.55
C ILE A 8 -8.55 -1.95 11.65
N SER A 9 -8.92 -3.05 12.31
CA SER A 9 -10.32 -3.35 12.61
C SER A 9 -10.82 -2.46 13.75
N LYS A 10 -12.13 -2.44 13.97
CA LYS A 10 -12.72 -1.72 15.13
C LYS A 10 -12.29 -2.30 16.47
N GLU A 11 -11.93 -3.59 16.48
CA GLU A 11 -11.41 -4.32 17.63
C GLU A 11 -9.92 -4.11 17.85
N GLY A 12 -9.25 -3.34 16.98
CA GLY A 12 -7.83 -3.04 17.09
C GLY A 12 -6.89 -4.07 16.44
N ILE A 13 -7.43 -5.03 15.65
CA ILE A 13 -6.60 -6.00 14.92
C ILE A 13 -6.06 -5.34 13.66
N GLU A 14 -4.75 -5.33 13.53
CA GLU A 14 -4.04 -4.77 12.40
C GLU A 14 -3.88 -5.81 11.29
N ASN A 15 -4.18 -5.40 10.06
CA ASN A 15 -3.97 -6.22 8.87
C ASN A 15 -3.00 -5.53 7.91
N VAL A 16 -2.19 -6.32 7.24
CA VAL A 16 -1.28 -5.85 6.20
C VAL A 16 -1.37 -6.78 4.99
N ALA A 17 -1.54 -6.22 3.80
CA ALA A 17 -1.65 -6.98 2.57
C ALA A 17 -0.84 -6.34 1.43
N VAL A 18 -0.28 -7.17 0.55
CA VAL A 18 0.41 -6.70 -0.67
C VAL A 18 -0.58 -6.49 -1.80
N PHE A 19 -0.52 -5.31 -2.41
CA PHE A 19 -1.24 -4.99 -3.63
C PHE A 19 -0.27 -4.64 -4.76
N SER A 20 -0.41 -5.32 -5.90
CA SER A 20 0.37 -5.06 -7.11
C SER A 20 -0.31 -4.08 -8.07
N SER A 21 -1.59 -3.80 -7.84
CA SER A 21 -2.48 -3.09 -8.76
C SER A 21 -2.73 -1.62 -8.41
N ILE A 22 -1.94 -1.05 -7.50
CA ILE A 22 -2.13 0.36 -7.13
C ILE A 22 -1.73 1.26 -8.29
N THR A 23 -2.59 2.20 -8.63
CA THR A 23 -2.40 3.16 -9.69
C THR A 23 -2.77 4.58 -9.25
N HIS A 24 -2.06 5.56 -9.80
CA HIS A 24 -2.41 6.96 -9.64
C HIS A 24 -3.65 7.30 -10.48
N LEU A 25 -4.60 8.02 -9.90
CA LEU A 25 -5.85 8.45 -10.58
C LEU A 25 -5.90 9.95 -10.85
N GLY A 26 -5.22 10.75 -10.04
CA GLY A 26 -5.21 12.21 -10.19
C GLY A 26 -4.34 12.88 -9.14
N SER A 27 -3.90 14.11 -9.42
CA SER A 27 -3.04 14.90 -8.54
C SER A 27 -3.76 16.08 -7.89
N ASN A 28 -4.92 16.48 -8.41
CA ASN A 28 -5.74 17.55 -7.82
C ASN A 28 -7.24 17.24 -8.02
N PRO A 29 -7.93 16.67 -7.02
CA PRO A 29 -7.36 16.17 -5.75
C PRO A 29 -6.44 14.97 -5.95
N ALA A 30 -5.51 14.79 -5.01
CA ALA A 30 -4.58 13.66 -5.05
C ALA A 30 -5.34 12.35 -4.74
N MET A 31 -5.34 11.41 -5.68
CA MET A 31 -6.10 10.16 -5.58
C MET A 31 -5.31 8.98 -6.12
N LEU A 32 -5.55 7.83 -5.51
CA LEU A 32 -5.10 6.53 -6.01
C LEU A 32 -6.28 5.55 -6.10
N GLY A 33 -6.06 4.51 -6.89
CA GLY A 33 -6.97 3.37 -6.95
C GLY A 33 -6.20 2.06 -6.92
N TYR A 34 -6.88 0.98 -6.53
CA TYR A 34 -6.35 -0.37 -6.65
C TYR A 34 -7.45 -1.38 -6.96
N ILE A 35 -7.06 -2.50 -7.56
CA ILE A 35 -7.99 -3.58 -7.87
C ILE A 35 -7.98 -4.60 -6.75
N LEU A 36 -9.13 -4.78 -6.12
CA LEU A 36 -9.40 -5.87 -5.20
C LEU A 36 -9.87 -7.09 -5.99
N ARG A 37 -9.30 -8.25 -5.72
CA ARG A 37 -9.75 -9.53 -6.29
C ARG A 37 -11.17 -9.85 -5.81
N PRO A 38 -11.92 -10.71 -6.52
CA PRO A 38 -13.28 -11.08 -6.12
C PRO A 38 -13.39 -11.45 -4.64
N THR A 39 -14.47 -10.99 -4.00
CA THR A 39 -14.72 -11.17 -2.56
C THR A 39 -15.40 -12.51 -2.24
N THR A 40 -15.27 -13.50 -3.11
CA THR A 40 -15.71 -14.88 -2.83
C THR A 40 -15.02 -15.49 -1.60
N VAL A 41 -13.91 -14.91 -1.18
CA VAL A 41 -13.22 -15.19 0.07
C VAL A 41 -13.19 -13.91 0.89
N PRO A 42 -13.46 -13.96 2.21
CA PRO A 42 -13.37 -12.79 3.08
C PRO A 42 -12.02 -12.07 2.94
N ARG A 43 -12.07 -10.75 2.92
CA ARG A 43 -10.91 -9.86 2.78
C ARG A 43 -10.90 -8.89 3.97
N ASN A 44 -10.16 -9.26 5.02
CA ASN A 44 -10.14 -8.50 6.28
C ASN A 44 -9.71 -7.06 6.05
N THR A 45 -8.64 -6.83 5.29
CA THR A 45 -8.17 -5.48 4.93
C THR A 45 -9.29 -4.63 4.31
N PHE A 46 -10.04 -5.17 3.36
CA PHE A 46 -11.12 -4.43 2.70
C PHE A 46 -12.29 -4.15 3.64
N LYS A 47 -12.68 -5.12 4.49
CA LYS A 47 -13.67 -4.93 5.55
C LYS A 47 -13.26 -3.78 6.46
N ASN A 48 -12.03 -3.81 6.96
CA ASN A 48 -11.48 -2.77 7.83
C ASN A 48 -11.50 -1.39 7.18
N ILE A 49 -11.06 -1.29 5.92
CA ILE A 49 -11.08 -0.04 5.14
C ILE A 49 -12.50 0.50 5.00
N LYS A 50 -13.48 -0.34 4.74
CA LYS A 50 -14.89 0.09 4.64
C LYS A 50 -15.45 0.57 5.97
N GLU A 51 -15.01 0.00 7.07
CA GLU A 51 -15.46 0.36 8.42
C GLU A 51 -14.78 1.61 8.96
N THR A 52 -13.48 1.71 8.83
CA THR A 52 -12.68 2.81 9.40
C THR A 52 -12.50 3.98 8.45
N LYS A 53 -12.68 3.74 7.15
CA LYS A 53 -12.44 4.70 6.05
C LYS A 53 -11.00 5.18 5.92
N LEU A 54 -10.08 4.64 6.70
CA LEU A 54 -8.68 5.06 6.76
C LEU A 54 -7.76 3.85 6.57
N PHE A 55 -6.71 4.03 5.79
CA PHE A 55 -5.66 3.04 5.60
C PHE A 55 -4.35 3.70 5.19
N THR A 56 -3.25 3.00 5.34
CA THR A 56 -1.94 3.48 4.89
C THR A 56 -1.42 2.64 3.73
N VAL A 57 -0.64 3.29 2.88
CA VAL A 57 0.03 2.67 1.74
C VAL A 57 1.53 2.85 1.94
N ASN A 58 2.29 1.74 1.91
CA ASN A 58 3.71 1.75 2.24
C ASN A 58 4.51 1.09 1.11
N HIS A 59 5.53 1.76 0.60
CA HIS A 59 6.38 1.22 -0.45
C HIS A 59 7.28 0.09 0.09
N ILE A 60 7.38 -0.99 -0.67
CA ILE A 60 8.22 -2.14 -0.31
C ILE A 60 9.64 -1.88 -0.79
N VAL A 61 10.62 -2.11 0.09
CA VAL A 61 12.05 -2.09 -0.23
C VAL A 61 12.59 -3.52 -0.38
N LYS A 62 13.72 -3.65 -1.06
CA LYS A 62 14.33 -4.95 -1.39
C LYS A 62 14.53 -5.86 -0.17
N ASP A 63 14.90 -5.29 0.98
CA ASP A 63 15.28 -6.05 2.18
C ASP A 63 14.09 -6.73 2.87
N ILE A 64 12.86 -6.27 2.61
CA ILE A 64 11.65 -6.82 3.23
C ILE A 64 10.75 -7.59 2.25
N ILE A 65 11.24 -7.93 1.05
CA ILE A 65 10.44 -8.61 0.02
C ILE A 65 9.84 -9.93 0.55
N ASN A 66 10.61 -10.74 1.26
CA ASN A 66 10.17 -12.04 1.75
C ASN A 66 9.00 -11.88 2.73
N ASP A 67 9.15 -11.03 3.73
CA ASP A 67 8.08 -10.72 4.67
C ASP A 67 6.90 -10.05 3.98
N ALA A 68 7.20 -9.17 3.01
CA ALA A 68 6.19 -8.53 2.18
C ALA A 68 5.33 -9.54 1.44
N HIS A 69 5.94 -10.48 0.75
CA HIS A 69 5.25 -11.50 -0.01
C HIS A 69 4.47 -12.46 0.91
N HIS A 70 5.04 -12.78 2.06
CA HIS A 70 4.41 -13.67 3.05
C HIS A 70 3.04 -13.16 3.53
N THR A 71 2.81 -11.85 3.59
CA THR A 71 1.49 -11.28 3.94
C THR A 71 0.41 -11.52 2.89
N SER A 72 0.75 -12.14 1.74
CA SER A 72 -0.25 -12.63 0.77
C SER A 72 -0.90 -13.95 1.19
N ALA A 73 -0.35 -14.63 2.20
CA ALA A 73 -0.93 -15.85 2.76
C ALA A 73 -2.29 -15.54 3.41
N LYS A 74 -3.15 -16.56 3.42
CA LYS A 74 -4.48 -16.44 4.04
C LYS A 74 -4.37 -16.80 5.52
N TYR A 75 -4.64 -15.83 6.37
CA TYR A 75 -4.74 -16.02 7.81
C TYR A 75 -6.18 -15.86 8.29
N PRO A 76 -6.56 -16.54 9.41
CA PRO A 76 -7.80 -16.23 10.11
C PRO A 76 -7.90 -14.77 10.53
N GLU A 77 -9.13 -14.27 10.73
CA GLU A 77 -9.41 -12.86 11.02
C GLU A 77 -8.74 -12.38 12.33
N GLU A 78 -8.53 -13.30 13.26
CA GLU A 78 -7.94 -13.04 14.57
C GLU A 78 -6.41 -12.95 14.57
N ILE A 79 -5.77 -13.27 13.44
CA ILE A 79 -4.30 -13.29 13.32
C ILE A 79 -3.85 -12.11 12.46
N SER A 80 -3.02 -11.26 13.05
CA SER A 80 -2.31 -10.22 12.30
C SER A 80 -1.18 -10.84 11.47
N GLU A 81 -1.02 -10.42 10.22
CA GLU A 81 0.12 -10.81 9.40
C GLU A 81 1.46 -10.33 9.98
N PHE A 82 1.43 -9.31 10.84
CA PHE A 82 2.62 -8.88 11.58
C PHE A 82 3.17 -9.95 12.50
N ASP A 83 2.31 -10.70 13.19
CA ASP A 83 2.71 -11.77 14.09
C ASP A 83 3.40 -12.93 13.35
N LYS A 84 3.29 -12.96 12.03
CA LYS A 84 3.81 -14.03 11.16
C LYS A 84 4.98 -13.57 10.27
N THR A 85 5.41 -12.34 10.43
CA THR A 85 6.51 -11.73 9.65
C THR A 85 7.45 -10.96 10.59
N ASN A 86 8.63 -10.58 10.10
CA ASN A 86 9.55 -9.71 10.83
C ASN A 86 9.29 -8.22 10.59
N LEU A 87 8.10 -7.88 10.09
CA LEU A 87 7.74 -6.49 9.86
C LEU A 87 7.42 -5.80 11.16
N GLU A 88 8.01 -4.65 11.36
CA GLU A 88 7.70 -3.78 12.47
C GLU A 88 6.67 -2.73 12.05
N GLN A 89 5.79 -2.43 12.97
CA GLN A 89 4.80 -1.37 12.82
C GLN A 89 5.29 -0.08 13.43
N GLU A 90 4.86 1.04 12.86
CA GLU A 90 5.01 2.36 13.47
C GLU A 90 3.72 3.16 13.32
N TYR A 91 3.52 4.11 14.20
CA TYR A 91 2.41 5.07 14.16
C TYR A 91 2.99 6.47 14.00
N LYS A 92 2.31 7.32 13.24
CA LYS A 92 2.71 8.70 12.98
C LYS A 92 1.54 9.64 13.24
N ASP A 93 1.85 10.75 13.90
CA ASP A 93 0.90 11.82 14.20
C ASP A 93 -0.42 11.26 14.79
N GLU A 94 -1.56 11.76 14.32
CA GLU A 94 -2.88 11.32 14.75
C GLU A 94 -3.44 10.15 13.92
N CYS A 95 -2.65 9.61 12.98
CA CYS A 95 -3.09 8.52 12.11
C CYS A 95 -3.26 7.23 12.92
N LYS A 96 -4.51 6.76 13.01
CA LYS A 96 -4.84 5.52 13.72
C LYS A 96 -4.46 4.25 12.96
N ALA A 97 -4.26 4.34 11.65
CA ALA A 97 -3.81 3.22 10.84
C ALA A 97 -2.28 3.11 10.94
N PRO A 98 -1.76 1.90 11.20
CA PRO A 98 -0.32 1.72 11.34
C PRO A 98 0.41 1.86 10.00
N PHE A 99 1.73 2.11 10.06
CA PHE A 99 2.65 2.11 8.92
C PHE A 99 3.62 0.93 9.02
N VAL A 100 4.29 0.60 7.90
CA VAL A 100 5.45 -0.31 7.90
C VAL A 100 6.69 0.51 8.23
N LYS A 101 7.31 0.22 9.37
CA LYS A 101 8.56 0.84 9.77
C LYS A 101 9.66 0.61 8.73
N GLY A 102 10.40 1.65 8.41
CA GLY A 102 11.48 1.60 7.43
C GLY A 102 11.03 1.66 5.97
N SER A 103 9.74 1.79 5.67
CA SER A 103 9.29 2.12 4.33
C SER A 103 9.66 3.56 3.99
N PRO A 104 10.40 3.80 2.89
CA PRO A 104 10.89 5.14 2.59
C PRO A 104 9.84 6.10 2.01
N VAL A 105 8.67 5.57 1.63
CA VAL A 105 7.52 6.36 1.19
C VAL A 105 6.25 5.73 1.75
N GLN A 106 5.46 6.55 2.43
CA GLN A 106 4.26 6.13 3.14
C GLN A 106 3.14 7.15 2.91
N LEU A 107 1.93 6.67 2.66
CA LEU A 107 0.78 7.53 2.42
C LEU A 107 -0.33 7.21 3.41
N VAL A 108 -1.02 8.24 3.86
CA VAL A 108 -2.34 8.11 4.52
C VAL A 108 -3.41 8.25 3.46
N CYS A 109 -4.28 7.28 3.39
CA CYS A 109 -5.33 7.25 2.38
C CYS A 109 -6.70 7.14 3.03
N LYS A 110 -7.66 7.88 2.49
CA LYS A 110 -9.06 7.83 2.90
C LYS A 110 -9.90 7.20 1.79
N TYR A 111 -10.61 6.13 2.13
CA TYR A 111 -11.54 5.48 1.22
C TYR A 111 -12.63 6.46 0.77
N LEU A 112 -12.85 6.56 -0.53
CA LEU A 112 -13.88 7.41 -1.13
C LEU A 112 -15.03 6.58 -1.69
N ASN A 113 -14.73 5.63 -2.59
CA ASN A 113 -15.73 4.86 -3.30
C ASN A 113 -15.17 3.54 -3.84
N GLU A 114 -16.06 2.67 -4.33
CA GLU A 114 -15.74 1.43 -5.00
C GLU A 114 -16.61 1.23 -6.23
N TYR A 115 -16.05 0.59 -7.26
CA TYR A 115 -16.75 0.27 -8.50
C TYR A 115 -16.60 -1.22 -8.82
N ASN A 116 -17.70 -1.94 -8.91
CA ASN A 116 -17.68 -3.35 -9.30
C ASN A 116 -17.38 -3.46 -10.79
N ILE A 117 -16.45 -4.35 -11.14
CA ILE A 117 -16.13 -4.73 -12.52
C ILE A 117 -16.82 -6.07 -12.77
N GLU A 118 -18.00 -6.00 -13.37
CA GLU A 118 -18.89 -7.16 -13.52
C GLU A 118 -18.28 -8.27 -14.38
N GLU A 119 -17.43 -7.90 -15.35
CA GLU A 119 -16.80 -8.81 -16.30
C GLU A 119 -15.92 -9.88 -15.62
N ASN A 120 -15.35 -9.59 -14.46
CA ASN A 120 -14.47 -10.53 -13.76
C ASN A 120 -14.70 -10.58 -12.24
N GLY A 121 -15.68 -9.84 -11.73
CA GLY A 121 -16.03 -9.77 -10.31
C GLY A 121 -15.00 -9.07 -9.43
N THR A 122 -14.06 -8.31 -10.01
CA THR A 122 -13.12 -7.50 -9.25
C THR A 122 -13.75 -6.17 -8.84
N ILE A 123 -13.11 -5.46 -7.93
CA ILE A 123 -13.57 -4.17 -7.43
C ILE A 123 -12.45 -3.15 -7.57
N LEU A 124 -12.70 -2.03 -8.26
CA LEU A 124 -11.83 -0.88 -8.21
C LEU A 124 -12.16 -0.07 -6.96
N VAL A 125 -11.24 0.01 -6.04
CA VAL A 125 -11.32 0.87 -4.85
C VAL A 125 -10.63 2.20 -5.16
N VAL A 126 -11.27 3.31 -4.78
CA VAL A 126 -10.78 4.67 -4.98
C VAL A 126 -10.60 5.35 -3.63
N ALA A 127 -9.46 5.99 -3.45
CA ALA A 127 -9.11 6.70 -2.22
C ALA A 127 -8.43 8.05 -2.51
N SER A 128 -8.64 9.03 -1.65
CA SER A 128 -7.83 10.24 -1.59
C SER A 128 -6.53 9.99 -0.83
N ILE A 129 -5.50 10.73 -1.20
CA ILE A 129 -4.23 10.79 -0.46
C ILE A 129 -4.33 12.02 0.45
N GLU A 130 -4.36 11.78 1.76
CA GLU A 130 -4.48 12.84 2.77
C GLU A 130 -3.10 13.34 3.19
N GLU A 131 -2.12 12.42 3.34
CA GLU A 131 -0.78 12.74 3.79
C GLU A 131 0.25 11.89 3.05
N LEU A 132 1.43 12.45 2.86
CA LEU A 132 2.58 11.80 2.24
C LEU A 132 3.82 11.99 3.11
N TYR A 133 4.38 10.90 3.60
CA TYR A 133 5.66 10.85 4.28
C TYR A 133 6.71 10.22 3.37
N PHE A 134 7.88 10.80 3.30
CA PHE A 134 8.99 10.26 2.51
C PHE A 134 10.33 10.60 3.16
N ASP A 135 11.33 9.78 2.86
CA ASP A 135 12.71 10.03 3.26
C ASP A 135 13.27 11.19 2.41
N GLU A 136 13.73 12.27 3.05
CA GLU A 136 14.22 13.49 2.38
C GLU A 136 15.33 13.20 1.36
N LYS A 137 16.13 12.15 1.55
CA LYS A 137 17.17 11.75 0.58
C LYS A 137 16.60 11.33 -0.79
N LEU A 138 15.30 11.03 -0.87
CA LEU A 138 14.66 10.60 -2.12
C LEU A 138 14.21 11.76 -3.00
N ILE A 139 14.06 12.96 -2.44
CA ILE A 139 13.59 14.12 -3.21
C ILE A 139 14.78 14.83 -3.86
N SER A 140 14.64 15.13 -5.15
CA SER A 140 15.59 15.96 -5.86
C SER A 140 15.32 17.45 -5.66
N ASP A 141 16.27 18.33 -5.99
CA ASP A 141 16.11 19.80 -5.92
C ASP A 141 14.92 20.30 -6.76
N SER A 142 14.51 19.55 -7.78
CA SER A 142 13.34 19.86 -8.62
C SER A 142 12.02 19.30 -8.06
N GLY A 143 12.00 18.75 -6.85
CA GLY A 143 10.82 18.16 -6.23
C GLY A 143 10.42 16.77 -6.76
N PHE A 144 11.28 16.13 -7.54
CA PHE A 144 11.02 14.79 -8.06
C PHE A 144 11.44 13.71 -7.07
N LEU A 145 10.54 12.78 -6.76
CA LEU A 145 10.78 11.68 -5.83
C LEU A 145 11.45 10.49 -6.56
N GLN A 146 12.71 10.24 -6.24
CA GLN A 146 13.55 9.20 -6.86
C GLN A 146 13.46 7.89 -6.06
N LEU A 147 12.49 7.04 -6.40
CA LEU A 147 12.19 5.80 -5.68
C LEU A 147 13.32 4.77 -5.76
N ASP A 148 14.10 4.79 -6.83
CA ASP A 148 15.28 3.94 -7.01
C ASP A 148 16.37 4.19 -5.96
N LYS A 149 16.51 5.42 -5.47
CA LYS A 149 17.44 5.76 -4.37
C LYS A 149 17.03 5.19 -3.02
N GLY A 150 15.78 4.78 -2.87
CA GLY A 150 15.23 4.17 -1.66
C GLY A 150 15.14 2.66 -1.73
N ASP A 151 15.75 2.01 -2.71
CA ASP A 151 15.64 0.57 -2.94
C ASP A 151 14.19 0.06 -3.06
N VAL A 152 13.29 0.94 -3.52
CA VAL A 152 11.87 0.63 -3.70
C VAL A 152 11.71 -0.34 -4.86
N VAL A 153 11.04 -1.47 -4.61
CA VAL A 153 10.83 -2.50 -5.61
C VAL A 153 9.52 -2.33 -6.38
N THR A 154 9.48 -2.89 -7.57
CA THR A 154 8.27 -3.06 -8.37
C THR A 154 7.84 -4.52 -8.41
N VAL A 155 6.53 -4.77 -8.53
CA VAL A 155 6.01 -6.11 -8.78
C VAL A 155 5.89 -6.36 -10.27
N ASN A 156 6.37 -7.51 -10.70
CA ASN A 156 6.19 -8.04 -12.03
C ASN A 156 5.29 -9.30 -11.96
N GLY A 157 4.11 -9.21 -12.50
CA GLY A 157 3.09 -10.24 -12.31
C GLY A 157 2.51 -10.24 -10.90
N CYS A 158 2.41 -11.41 -10.28
CA CYS A 158 1.82 -11.59 -8.95
C CYS A 158 2.87 -11.84 -7.84
N ASP A 159 4.05 -12.29 -8.19
CA ASP A 159 5.06 -12.88 -7.31
C ASP A 159 6.51 -12.54 -7.67
N GLY A 160 6.73 -11.88 -8.81
CA GLY A 160 8.04 -11.39 -9.22
C GLY A 160 8.33 -9.99 -8.66
N TYR A 161 9.53 -9.76 -8.16
CA TYR A 161 9.98 -8.47 -7.68
C TYR A 161 11.20 -8.02 -8.45
N ALA A 162 11.25 -6.74 -8.82
CA ALA A 162 12.37 -6.14 -9.52
C ALA A 162 12.78 -4.82 -8.85
N LEU A 163 14.07 -4.56 -8.84
CA LEU A 163 14.60 -3.27 -8.42
C LEU A 163 14.71 -2.38 -9.66
N PRO A 164 13.87 -1.35 -9.81
CA PRO A 164 13.92 -0.46 -10.97
C PRO A 164 15.16 0.42 -10.93
N SER A 165 15.70 0.76 -12.10
CA SER A 165 16.71 1.81 -12.25
C SER A 165 16.08 3.01 -12.95
N PHE A 166 16.39 4.20 -12.46
CA PHE A 166 16.00 5.43 -13.14
C PHE A 166 16.76 5.58 -14.46
N LEU A 167 16.04 5.83 -15.53
CA LEU A 167 16.65 5.98 -16.87
C LEU A 167 16.73 7.44 -17.30
N ASN A 168 15.61 8.15 -17.28
CA ASN A 168 15.54 9.52 -17.74
C ASN A 168 14.28 10.22 -17.24
N ARG A 169 14.32 11.55 -17.17
CA ARG A 169 13.17 12.42 -16.91
C ARG A 169 13.13 13.50 -17.99
N PHE A 170 11.99 13.65 -18.60
CA PHE A 170 11.75 14.70 -19.58
C PHE A 170 11.06 15.89 -18.89
N GLU A 171 11.41 17.09 -19.31
CA GLU A 171 10.68 18.30 -18.91
C GLU A 171 9.27 18.24 -19.49
N TYR A 172 8.31 18.77 -18.73
CA TYR A 172 6.90 18.73 -19.10
C TYR A 172 6.45 20.14 -19.52
#